data_621299952cc381a73102ca07ccf35939
#
_entry.id   621299952cc381a73102ca07ccf35939
#
_cell.length_a   1.000
_cell.length_b   1.000
_cell.length_c   1.000
_cell.angle_alpha   90.00
_cell.angle_beta   90.00
_cell.angle_gamma   90.00
#
_symmetry.space_group_name_H-M   'P 1'
#
loop_
_entity.id
_entity.type
_entity.pdbx_description
1 polymer ?
#
loop_
_entity_poly.entity_id
_entity_poly.type
_entity_poly.pdbx_seq_one_letter_code
_entity_poly.pdbx_strand_id
1 'polypeptide(L)'
;MSAPSAVRPTRIRLRPWQSEALERFANCRRPDFLAVATPGAGKTTFALTAATQDLADNPGRRLVVVAPTEHLKHQWSRAALRFGLHLDPQWSSRDGALPSDMHGIVTTFQQVATSSQALAGLSRDAFVIFDEIHHAADDRAWGTAVLRAFEGAAKRLSLSGTPFRSDTSAIPFVEYHLDEARADFEYGYGEALADRGVVRPVYFPRINGFMEWVAPDGEVLAATFDDELGRERANQRLRTALSLDGQWLPVVLDQAHGRLVELRRHHPSAAGLVIAMDQAHAQDIAGVLRERHGVQAVVATSDDPDASAKIAAFTASDDPWIVAVRMVSEGVDLPRLRIAVFATMTTTELFFRQAVGRVVRWTPGLHGPGARTQPAWFFLPDDPRLRRYSAELAESRRHSLRKRQGSEEDPLAADPDDVADALGDDPFGDDEQMSLFSVIGAVAIDADATTAEVGAAAAHGLGVFDDDPDDPGVGREPDGVEVVLLPPPLPGGGHVDLAHAVVGDPASDPVSSMTQRERKTRLRDLNADIAAELVRSTGWGYVQVQNELNRLTGIRRVSEATLVQLEARLDHGRSWLRRAG
;
A
#
# COMPACT_ATOMS: atom_id res chain seq x y z
N MET A 1 18.44 8.56 -41.82
CA MET A 1 17.53 9.35 -40.96
C MET A 1 16.28 8.47 -40.72
N SER A 2 16.25 7.75 -39.62
CA SER A 2 15.04 6.99 -39.24
C SER A 2 13.93 7.99 -38.87
N ALA A 3 12.73 7.76 -39.38
CA ALA A 3 11.55 8.55 -39.01
C ALA A 3 11.38 8.55 -37.50
N PRO A 4 10.96 9.65 -36.85
CA PRO A 4 10.69 9.67 -35.44
C PRO A 4 9.61 8.62 -35.13
N SER A 5 9.93 7.69 -34.25
CA SER A 5 8.97 6.68 -33.77
C SER A 5 7.74 7.41 -33.26
N ALA A 6 6.57 7.08 -33.81
CA ALA A 6 5.33 7.73 -33.42
C ALA A 6 5.05 7.42 -31.95
N VAL A 7 4.98 8.46 -31.11
CA VAL A 7 4.64 8.36 -29.70
C VAL A 7 3.26 7.72 -29.57
N ARG A 8 3.18 6.55 -28.94
CA ARG A 8 1.91 5.87 -28.71
C ARG A 8 1.27 6.44 -27.44
N PRO A 9 0.01 6.94 -27.53
CA PRO A 9 -0.70 7.41 -26.36
C PRO A 9 -1.06 6.24 -25.45
N THR A 10 -1.01 6.47 -24.16
CA THR A 10 -1.51 5.56 -23.14
C THR A 10 -2.99 5.87 -22.87
N ARG A 11 -3.85 4.87 -22.90
CA ARG A 11 -5.26 5.00 -22.54
C ARG A 11 -5.44 4.55 -21.10
N ILE A 12 -5.92 5.45 -20.26
CA ILE A 12 -6.17 5.21 -18.83
C ILE A 12 -7.66 5.46 -18.60
N ARG A 13 -8.31 4.50 -17.96
CA ARG A 13 -9.68 4.69 -17.49
C ARG A 13 -9.67 5.18 -16.06
N LEU A 14 -10.09 6.42 -15.87
CA LEU A 14 -10.20 7.06 -14.57
C LEU A 14 -11.56 6.79 -13.94
N ARG A 15 -11.60 6.49 -12.67
CA ARG A 15 -12.81 6.47 -11.87
C ARG A 15 -13.36 7.89 -11.70
N PRO A 16 -14.68 8.09 -11.47
CA PRO A 16 -15.26 9.43 -11.32
C PRO A 16 -14.53 10.31 -10.32
N TRP A 17 -14.22 9.78 -9.13
CA TRP A 17 -13.49 10.50 -8.11
C TRP A 17 -12.08 10.94 -8.54
N GLN A 18 -11.40 10.13 -9.34
CA GLN A 18 -10.06 10.47 -9.85
C GLN A 18 -10.11 11.65 -10.81
N SER A 19 -11.14 11.70 -11.66
CA SER A 19 -11.35 12.83 -12.58
C SER A 19 -11.66 14.11 -11.81
N GLU A 20 -12.53 14.05 -10.80
CA GLU A 20 -12.86 15.19 -9.94
C GLU A 20 -11.62 15.67 -9.15
N ALA A 21 -10.86 14.73 -8.57
CA ALA A 21 -9.64 15.06 -7.85
C ALA A 21 -8.58 15.71 -8.76
N LEU A 22 -8.45 15.24 -10.01
CA LEU A 22 -7.56 15.85 -11.01
C LEU A 22 -7.97 17.27 -11.36
N GLU A 23 -9.26 17.54 -11.54
CA GLU A 23 -9.78 18.90 -11.78
C GLU A 23 -9.48 19.82 -10.61
N ARG A 24 -9.72 19.36 -9.37
CA ARG A 24 -9.39 20.14 -8.15
C ARG A 24 -7.89 20.39 -8.03
N PHE A 25 -7.07 19.37 -8.30
CA PHE A 25 -5.62 19.51 -8.29
C PHE A 25 -5.12 20.49 -9.35
N ALA A 26 -5.61 20.41 -10.59
CA ALA A 26 -5.25 21.32 -11.67
C ALA A 26 -5.61 22.78 -11.37
N ASN A 27 -6.74 23.01 -10.69
CA ASN A 27 -7.22 24.34 -10.27
C ASN A 27 -6.55 24.85 -8.99
N CYS A 28 -5.81 24.00 -8.25
CA CYS A 28 -5.11 24.38 -7.03
C CYS A 28 -3.88 25.23 -7.36
N ARG A 29 -3.90 26.49 -6.89
CA ARG A 29 -2.78 27.44 -7.06
C ARG A 29 -1.65 27.22 -6.04
N ARG A 30 -1.93 26.52 -4.94
CA ARG A 30 -0.92 26.19 -3.93
C ARG A 30 0.02 25.12 -4.46
N PRO A 31 1.27 25.10 -4.00
CA PRO A 31 2.19 24.00 -4.34
C PRO A 31 1.78 22.68 -3.70
N ASP A 32 1.06 22.72 -2.58
CA ASP A 32 0.70 21.59 -1.76
C ASP A 32 -0.75 21.17 -2.00
N PHE A 33 -0.97 19.86 -2.10
CA PHE A 33 -2.30 19.27 -2.26
C PHE A 33 -2.35 17.93 -1.51
N LEU A 34 -3.29 17.77 -0.59
CA LEU A 34 -3.53 16.53 0.13
C LEU A 34 -4.77 15.82 -0.42
N ALA A 35 -4.58 14.63 -0.97
CA ALA A 35 -5.66 13.74 -1.37
C ALA A 35 -5.76 12.56 -0.40
N VAL A 36 -6.88 12.45 0.29
CA VAL A 36 -7.22 11.30 1.14
C VAL A 36 -8.19 10.42 0.37
N ALA A 37 -7.81 9.17 0.11
CA ALA A 37 -8.69 8.22 -0.55
C ALA A 37 -8.52 6.82 0.03
N THR A 38 -9.65 6.17 0.30
CA THR A 38 -9.68 4.85 0.95
C THR A 38 -8.72 3.86 0.28
N PRO A 39 -8.10 2.93 1.01
CA PRO A 39 -7.26 1.89 0.43
C PRO A 39 -7.98 1.12 -0.69
N GLY A 40 -7.30 0.86 -1.81
CA GLY A 40 -7.92 0.20 -2.98
C GLY A 40 -8.64 1.14 -3.94
N ALA A 41 -8.83 2.43 -3.61
CA ALA A 41 -9.48 3.41 -4.46
C ALA A 41 -8.71 3.75 -5.76
N GLY A 42 -7.40 3.46 -5.83
CA GLY A 42 -6.58 3.72 -7.01
C GLY A 42 -5.79 5.03 -6.94
N LYS A 43 -5.32 5.44 -5.75
CA LYS A 43 -4.46 6.62 -5.51
C LYS A 43 -3.28 6.73 -6.47
N THR A 44 -2.60 5.60 -6.73
CA THR A 44 -1.44 5.55 -7.63
C THR A 44 -1.79 5.98 -9.06
N THR A 45 -2.94 5.54 -9.59
CA THR A 45 -3.41 5.93 -10.92
C THR A 45 -3.69 7.43 -11.00
N PHE A 46 -4.39 7.98 -10.00
CA PHE A 46 -4.62 9.43 -9.88
C PHE A 46 -3.31 10.22 -9.87
N ALA A 47 -2.37 9.86 -8.98
CA ALA A 47 -1.12 10.59 -8.82
C ALA A 47 -0.22 10.52 -10.07
N LEU A 48 -0.12 9.34 -10.72
CA LEU A 48 0.65 9.20 -11.95
C LEU A 48 -0.01 9.93 -13.14
N THR A 49 -1.33 10.00 -13.19
CA THR A 49 -2.03 10.83 -14.18
C THR A 49 -1.71 12.30 -13.99
N ALA A 50 -1.82 12.81 -12.76
CA ALA A 50 -1.46 14.19 -12.42
C ALA A 50 -0.01 14.51 -12.78
N ALA A 51 0.92 13.61 -12.43
CA ALA A 51 2.34 13.77 -12.75
C ALA A 51 2.60 13.77 -14.26
N THR A 52 1.95 12.88 -15.01
CA THR A 52 2.10 12.81 -16.47
C THR A 52 1.64 14.09 -17.15
N GLN A 53 0.51 14.65 -16.72
CA GLN A 53 0.01 15.93 -17.23
C GLN A 53 0.95 17.07 -16.88
N ASP A 54 1.39 17.19 -15.62
CA ASP A 54 2.30 18.26 -15.20
C ASP A 54 3.65 18.20 -15.92
N LEU A 55 4.23 17.02 -16.12
CA LEU A 55 5.48 16.86 -16.84
C LEU A 55 5.34 17.13 -18.36
N ALA A 56 4.18 16.86 -18.94
CA ALA A 56 3.90 17.22 -20.33
C ALA A 56 3.82 18.74 -20.51
N ASP A 57 3.19 19.44 -19.57
CA ASP A 57 3.06 20.90 -19.57
C ASP A 57 4.37 21.62 -19.19
N ASN A 58 5.27 20.95 -18.46
CA ASN A 58 6.53 21.48 -17.96
C ASN A 58 7.73 20.59 -18.38
N PRO A 59 8.11 20.62 -19.65
CA PRO A 59 9.23 19.81 -20.15
C PRO A 59 10.54 20.08 -19.39
N GLY A 60 11.19 19.02 -18.94
CA GLY A 60 12.42 19.10 -18.14
C GLY A 60 12.20 19.03 -16.62
N ARG A 61 10.96 19.22 -16.13
CA ARG A 61 10.62 18.98 -14.72
C ARG A 61 10.87 17.51 -14.36
N ARG A 62 11.32 17.28 -13.13
CA ARG A 62 11.58 15.92 -12.62
C ARG A 62 10.42 15.46 -11.73
N LEU A 63 10.23 14.16 -11.65
CA LEU A 63 9.30 13.51 -10.73
C LEU A 63 10.07 12.83 -9.60
N VAL A 64 9.68 13.12 -8.35
CA VAL A 64 10.19 12.41 -7.20
C VAL A 64 9.00 11.77 -6.48
N VAL A 65 9.06 10.46 -6.28
CA VAL A 65 8.08 9.74 -5.47
C VAL A 65 8.74 9.30 -4.18
N VAL A 66 8.12 9.64 -3.03
CA VAL A 66 8.55 9.21 -1.70
C VAL A 66 7.57 8.17 -1.21
N ALA A 67 8.05 6.95 -1.03
CA ALA A 67 7.25 5.80 -0.61
C ALA A 67 7.62 5.36 0.82
N PRO A 68 6.70 4.73 1.58
CA PRO A 68 6.99 4.26 2.93
C PRO A 68 8.08 3.19 2.99
N THR A 69 8.08 2.24 2.06
CA THR A 69 8.92 1.05 2.12
C THR A 69 9.69 0.80 0.82
N GLU A 70 10.78 0.04 0.91
CA GLU A 70 11.61 -0.34 -0.24
C GLU A 70 10.82 -1.15 -1.28
N HIS A 71 9.90 -2.00 -0.84
CA HIS A 71 9.03 -2.77 -1.74
C HIS A 71 8.13 -1.86 -2.59
N LEU A 72 7.55 -0.83 -1.99
CA LEU A 72 6.71 0.16 -2.68
C LEU A 72 7.49 0.97 -3.71
N LYS A 73 8.78 1.21 -3.53
CA LYS A 73 9.62 1.88 -4.55
C LYS A 73 9.54 1.16 -5.89
N HIS A 74 9.69 -0.16 -5.87
CA HIS A 74 9.61 -0.98 -7.09
C HIS A 74 8.21 -1.02 -7.69
N GLN A 75 7.17 -1.05 -6.85
CA GLN A 75 5.78 -1.00 -7.32
C GLN A 75 5.49 0.34 -8.02
N TRP A 76 5.89 1.48 -7.43
CA TRP A 76 5.74 2.80 -8.03
C TRP A 76 6.48 2.92 -9.36
N SER A 77 7.74 2.46 -9.42
CA SER A 77 8.51 2.47 -10.65
C SER A 77 7.86 1.65 -11.77
N ARG A 78 7.36 0.44 -11.46
CA ARG A 78 6.63 -0.39 -12.43
C ARG A 78 5.29 0.21 -12.85
N ALA A 79 4.55 0.77 -11.91
CA ALA A 79 3.29 1.45 -12.21
C ALA A 79 3.51 2.65 -13.15
N ALA A 80 4.57 3.43 -12.93
CA ALA A 80 4.94 4.60 -13.72
C ALA A 80 5.24 4.25 -15.19
N LEU A 81 5.80 3.06 -15.47
CA LEU A 81 6.08 2.62 -16.84
C LEU A 81 4.81 2.59 -17.71
N ARG A 82 3.65 2.25 -17.16
CA ARG A 82 2.38 2.26 -17.91
C ARG A 82 1.94 3.65 -18.34
N PHE A 83 2.49 4.69 -17.71
CA PHE A 83 2.26 6.10 -18.02
C PHE A 83 3.38 6.68 -18.90
N GLY A 84 4.34 5.85 -19.31
CA GLY A 84 5.53 6.30 -20.06
C GLY A 84 6.53 7.06 -19.19
N LEU A 85 6.47 6.90 -17.87
CA LEU A 85 7.38 7.54 -16.92
C LEU A 85 8.47 6.57 -16.50
N HIS A 86 9.74 6.95 -16.73
CA HIS A 86 10.90 6.19 -16.31
C HIS A 86 11.43 6.73 -14.98
N LEU A 87 11.23 6.00 -13.90
CA LEU A 87 11.69 6.34 -12.56
C LEU A 87 12.76 5.35 -12.08
N ASP A 88 13.82 5.88 -11.45
CA ASP A 88 14.88 5.08 -10.83
C ASP A 88 14.55 4.74 -9.37
N PRO A 89 14.21 3.49 -9.02
CA PRO A 89 13.95 3.09 -7.65
C PRO A 89 15.22 2.82 -6.83
N GLN A 90 16.40 2.75 -7.47
CA GLN A 90 17.66 2.44 -6.81
C GLN A 90 18.62 3.65 -6.74
N TRP A 91 18.12 4.85 -7.10
CA TRP A 91 18.93 6.06 -7.01
C TRP A 91 19.46 6.28 -5.60
N SER A 92 20.70 6.69 -5.52
CA SER A 92 21.38 7.11 -4.30
C SER A 92 22.12 8.43 -4.49
N SER A 93 22.43 9.12 -3.41
CA SER A 93 23.22 10.37 -3.46
C SER A 93 24.61 10.20 -4.08
N ARG A 94 25.11 8.97 -4.19
CA ARG A 94 26.41 8.63 -4.81
C ARG A 94 26.35 8.58 -6.34
N ASP A 95 25.14 8.42 -6.93
CA ASP A 95 24.97 8.28 -8.38
C ASP A 95 25.16 9.58 -9.14
N GLY A 96 25.17 10.73 -8.47
CA GLY A 96 25.33 12.05 -9.11
C GLY A 96 24.05 12.54 -9.77
N ALA A 97 24.20 13.21 -10.92
CA ALA A 97 23.06 13.73 -11.68
C ALA A 97 22.23 12.61 -12.29
N LEU A 98 20.91 12.78 -12.29
CA LEU A 98 20.02 11.83 -12.93
C LEU A 98 20.18 11.89 -14.46
N PRO A 99 20.33 10.74 -15.16
CA PRO A 99 20.43 10.71 -16.62
C PRO A 99 19.26 11.38 -17.33
N SER A 100 19.51 11.93 -18.51
CA SER A 100 18.51 12.69 -19.28
C SER A 100 17.37 11.83 -19.86
N ASP A 101 17.54 10.50 -19.90
CA ASP A 101 16.54 9.53 -20.31
C ASP A 101 15.71 8.94 -19.13
N MET A 102 15.77 9.57 -17.96
CA MET A 102 14.96 9.25 -16.79
C MET A 102 14.09 10.46 -16.45
N HIS A 103 12.82 10.24 -16.10
CA HIS A 103 11.92 11.31 -15.66
C HIS A 103 12.13 11.67 -14.20
N GLY A 104 12.61 10.71 -13.38
CA GLY A 104 12.77 10.95 -11.95
C GLY A 104 13.23 9.72 -11.18
N ILE A 105 12.93 9.74 -9.87
CA ILE A 105 13.32 8.70 -8.92
C ILE A 105 12.14 8.28 -8.06
N VAL A 106 12.30 7.09 -7.43
CA VAL A 106 11.49 6.70 -6.28
C VAL A 106 12.42 6.47 -5.09
N THR A 107 12.11 7.08 -3.95
CA THR A 107 12.89 7.03 -2.72
C THR A 107 12.01 6.64 -1.53
N THR A 108 12.58 6.42 -0.33
CA THR A 108 11.82 6.18 0.90
C THR A 108 11.99 7.34 1.88
N PHE A 109 11.06 7.49 2.86
CA PHE A 109 11.21 8.47 3.94
C PHE A 109 12.52 8.28 4.71
N GLN A 110 12.93 7.05 4.96
CA GLN A 110 14.21 6.73 5.58
C GLN A 110 15.41 7.22 4.73
N GLN A 111 15.36 7.03 3.41
CA GLN A 111 16.40 7.50 2.49
C GLN A 111 16.41 9.03 2.41
N VAL A 112 15.26 9.69 2.49
CA VAL A 112 15.16 11.17 2.56
C VAL A 112 15.90 11.68 3.79
N ALA A 113 15.74 11.04 4.95
CA ALA A 113 16.41 11.43 6.19
C ALA A 113 17.94 11.45 6.04
N THR A 114 18.50 10.50 5.31
CA THR A 114 19.96 10.37 5.12
C THR A 114 20.51 11.16 3.92
N SER A 115 19.67 11.56 2.96
CA SER A 115 20.09 12.15 1.68
C SER A 115 19.40 13.49 1.37
N SER A 116 18.84 14.17 2.37
CA SER A 116 18.00 15.37 2.19
C SER A 116 18.67 16.48 1.38
N GLN A 117 19.99 16.69 1.56
CA GLN A 117 20.72 17.73 0.81
C GLN A 117 20.86 17.41 -0.69
N ALA A 118 21.15 16.14 -1.03
CA ALA A 118 21.25 15.72 -2.43
C ALA A 118 19.87 15.77 -3.11
N LEU A 119 18.82 15.36 -2.36
CA LEU A 119 17.44 15.43 -2.81
C LEU A 119 16.97 16.87 -3.00
N ALA A 120 17.37 17.82 -2.15
CA ALA A 120 17.04 19.24 -2.33
C ALA A 120 17.53 19.81 -3.67
N GLY A 121 18.71 19.36 -4.14
CA GLY A 121 19.24 19.71 -5.45
C GLY A 121 18.43 19.13 -6.60
N LEU A 122 18.03 17.85 -6.49
CA LEU A 122 17.28 17.12 -7.51
C LEU A 122 15.80 17.56 -7.57
N SER A 123 15.24 17.96 -6.43
CA SER A 123 13.82 18.33 -6.27
C SER A 123 13.51 19.78 -6.57
N ARG A 124 14.52 20.60 -6.91
CA ARG A 124 14.28 21.99 -7.29
C ARG A 124 13.41 22.02 -8.54
N ASP A 125 12.26 22.71 -8.44
CA ASP A 125 11.22 22.75 -9.48
C ASP A 125 10.64 21.37 -9.87
N ALA A 126 10.77 20.35 -9.01
CA ALA A 126 10.22 19.03 -9.27
C ALA A 126 8.74 18.94 -8.94
N PHE A 127 8.08 17.93 -9.51
CA PHE A 127 6.81 17.41 -9.02
C PHE A 127 7.12 16.32 -7.98
N VAL A 128 6.60 16.44 -6.77
CA VAL A 128 6.85 15.46 -5.70
C VAL A 128 5.54 14.77 -5.31
N ILE A 129 5.55 13.45 -5.24
CA ILE A 129 4.46 12.64 -4.71
C ILE A 129 4.92 12.03 -3.39
N PHE A 130 4.16 12.26 -2.31
CA PHE A 130 4.33 11.58 -1.03
C PHE A 130 3.25 10.51 -0.91
N ASP A 131 3.65 9.24 -0.93
CA ASP A 131 2.74 8.13 -0.67
C ASP A 131 2.68 7.87 0.82
N GLU A 132 1.45 7.82 1.38
CA GLU A 132 1.16 7.69 2.81
C GLU A 132 1.97 8.71 3.63
N ILE A 133 1.73 10.01 3.38
CA ILE A 133 2.52 11.14 3.94
C ILE A 133 2.62 11.14 5.47
N HIS A 134 1.69 10.48 6.17
CA HIS A 134 1.71 10.39 7.63
C HIS A 134 3.00 9.73 8.17
N HIS A 135 3.70 8.90 7.39
CA HIS A 135 5.01 8.38 7.77
C HIS A 135 6.09 9.45 7.93
N ALA A 136 5.89 10.63 7.40
CA ALA A 136 6.81 11.75 7.68
C ALA A 136 6.77 12.21 9.15
N ALA A 137 5.75 11.80 9.92
CA ALA A 137 5.62 12.09 11.34
C ALA A 137 6.14 10.98 12.26
N ASP A 138 6.44 9.77 11.73
CA ASP A 138 6.91 8.64 12.53
C ASP A 138 8.20 8.94 13.30
N ASP A 139 9.03 9.84 12.75
CA ASP A 139 10.24 10.36 13.40
C ASP A 139 10.35 11.87 13.12
N ARG A 140 10.57 12.68 14.15
CA ARG A 140 10.81 14.13 14.01
C ARG A 140 11.96 14.47 13.07
N ALA A 141 12.98 13.62 13.00
CA ALA A 141 14.09 13.78 12.07
C ALA A 141 13.64 13.64 10.61
N TRP A 142 12.66 12.78 10.33
CA TRP A 142 12.11 12.59 8.99
C TRP A 142 11.33 13.81 8.52
N GLY A 143 10.48 14.38 9.38
CA GLY A 143 9.74 15.61 9.04
C GLY A 143 10.66 16.76 8.65
N THR A 144 11.70 17.02 9.43
CA THR A 144 12.70 18.05 9.12
C THR A 144 13.47 17.77 7.83
N ALA A 145 13.82 16.50 7.58
CA ALA A 145 14.50 16.10 6.36
C ALA A 145 13.62 16.25 5.11
N VAL A 146 12.34 15.90 5.23
CA VAL A 146 11.32 16.07 4.16
C VAL A 146 11.15 17.54 3.81
N LEU A 147 11.01 18.43 4.80
CA LEU A 147 10.97 19.89 4.57
C LEU A 147 12.21 20.33 3.79
N ARG A 148 13.41 20.01 4.28
CA ARG A 148 14.68 20.41 3.66
C ARG A 148 14.84 19.89 2.23
N ALA A 149 14.40 18.65 1.99
CA ALA A 149 14.55 18.01 0.68
C ALA A 149 13.60 18.58 -0.37
N PHE A 150 12.38 19.01 0.02
CA PHE A 150 11.31 19.26 -0.93
C PHE A 150 10.67 20.65 -0.85
N GLU A 151 11.18 21.55 -0.01
CA GLU A 151 10.70 22.94 0.07
C GLU A 151 10.77 23.66 -1.28
N GLY A 152 11.82 23.38 -2.09
CA GLY A 152 12.02 23.97 -3.42
C GLY A 152 11.25 23.29 -4.55
N ALA A 153 10.37 22.33 -4.27
CA ALA A 153 9.57 21.66 -5.29
C ALA A 153 8.45 22.57 -5.83
N ALA A 154 8.14 22.45 -7.12
CA ALA A 154 7.08 23.24 -7.76
C ALA A 154 5.68 22.78 -7.35
N LYS A 155 5.49 21.47 -7.21
CA LYS A 155 4.23 20.85 -6.80
C LYS A 155 4.51 19.68 -5.85
N ARG A 156 3.69 19.55 -4.83
CA ARG A 156 3.73 18.45 -3.85
C ARG A 156 2.33 17.87 -3.71
N LEU A 157 2.18 16.63 -4.13
CA LEU A 157 0.96 15.84 -4.02
C LEU A 157 1.12 14.83 -2.89
N SER A 158 0.47 15.04 -1.78
CA SER A 158 0.42 14.14 -0.65
C SER A 158 -0.77 13.19 -0.77
N LEU A 159 -0.52 11.90 -0.59
CA LEU A 159 -1.54 10.85 -0.62
C LEU A 159 -1.64 10.20 0.77
N SER A 160 -2.87 9.90 1.19
CA SER A 160 -3.12 9.08 2.37
C SER A 160 -4.33 8.16 2.16
N GLY A 161 -4.31 7.01 2.84
CA GLY A 161 -5.42 6.05 2.86
C GLY A 161 -6.51 6.42 3.84
N THR A 162 -6.20 7.30 4.79
CA THR A 162 -7.07 7.66 5.91
C THR A 162 -6.88 9.11 6.29
N PRO A 163 -7.92 9.81 6.79
CA PRO A 163 -7.72 11.03 7.53
C PRO A 163 -6.80 10.77 8.73
N PHE A 164 -5.99 11.73 9.10
CA PHE A 164 -5.08 11.59 10.24
C PHE A 164 -5.07 12.84 11.09
N ARG A 165 -4.83 12.66 12.39
CA ARG A 165 -4.62 13.74 13.36
C ARG A 165 -3.14 13.92 13.62
N SER A 166 -2.74 15.13 13.98
CA SER A 166 -1.38 15.43 14.40
C SER A 166 -1.29 15.25 15.92
N ASP A 167 -1.00 14.04 16.38
CA ASP A 167 -0.95 13.79 17.83
C ASP A 167 0.30 14.37 18.50
N THR A 168 1.39 14.56 17.77
CA THR A 168 2.68 15.02 18.34
C THR A 168 3.50 15.94 17.44
N SER A 169 3.39 15.88 16.13
CA SER A 169 4.19 16.67 15.19
C SER A 169 3.41 16.96 13.92
N ALA A 170 3.35 18.24 13.51
CA ALA A 170 2.77 18.61 12.22
C ALA A 170 3.55 17.96 11.07
N ILE A 171 2.83 17.32 10.17
CA ILE A 171 3.40 16.71 8.96
C ILE A 171 3.74 17.82 7.98
N PRO A 172 4.93 17.80 7.38
CA PRO A 172 5.33 18.80 6.40
C PRO A 172 4.34 18.90 5.23
N PHE A 173 4.07 20.14 4.79
CA PHE A 173 3.24 20.41 3.60
C PHE A 173 1.76 20.01 3.74
N VAL A 174 1.29 19.78 4.97
CA VAL A 174 -0.11 19.51 5.29
C VAL A 174 -0.70 20.66 6.09
N GLU A 175 -1.89 21.11 5.71
CA GLU A 175 -2.65 22.09 6.48
C GLU A 175 -3.48 21.39 7.55
N TYR A 176 -3.61 22.02 8.73
CA TYR A 176 -4.39 21.51 9.86
C TYR A 176 -5.50 22.47 10.25
N HIS A 177 -6.62 21.92 10.64
CA HIS A 177 -7.72 22.66 11.26
C HIS A 177 -8.17 21.87 12.51
N LEU A 178 -8.09 22.48 13.69
CA LEU A 178 -8.41 21.83 14.98
C LEU A 178 -7.71 20.47 15.14
N ASP A 179 -6.38 20.47 14.92
CA ASP A 179 -5.51 19.29 15.01
C ASP A 179 -5.78 18.14 14.00
N GLU A 180 -6.75 18.31 13.12
CA GLU A 180 -7.02 17.39 12.02
C GLU A 180 -6.38 17.87 10.70
N ALA A 181 -5.79 16.96 9.94
CA ALA A 181 -5.27 17.26 8.62
C ALA A 181 -6.43 17.63 7.67
N ARG A 182 -6.34 18.82 7.08
CA ARG A 182 -7.33 19.28 6.12
C ARG A 182 -7.01 18.76 4.72
N ALA A 183 -7.76 17.76 4.27
CA ALA A 183 -7.66 17.28 2.90
C ALA A 183 -8.20 18.31 1.89
N ASP A 184 -7.51 18.45 0.75
CA ASP A 184 -8.01 19.20 -0.41
C ASP A 184 -9.03 18.40 -1.20
N PHE A 185 -8.91 17.07 -1.13
CA PHE A 185 -9.85 16.12 -1.70
C PHE A 185 -9.96 14.89 -0.79
N GLU A 186 -11.18 14.46 -0.52
CA GLU A 186 -11.46 13.26 0.25
C GLU A 186 -12.39 12.33 -0.51
N TYR A 187 -12.08 11.01 -0.48
CA TYR A 187 -12.87 9.94 -1.03
C TYR A 187 -12.89 8.78 -0.03
N GLY A 188 -13.90 8.79 0.83
CA GLY A 188 -14.03 7.87 1.95
C GLY A 188 -14.50 6.47 1.54
N TYR A 189 -14.52 5.57 2.54
CA TYR A 189 -14.99 4.20 2.36
C TYR A 189 -16.47 4.14 1.92
N GLY A 190 -17.32 5.02 2.45
CA GLY A 190 -18.74 5.09 2.11
C GLY A 190 -18.97 5.43 0.64
N GLU A 191 -18.26 6.43 0.12
CA GLU A 191 -18.31 6.84 -1.29
C GLU A 191 -17.76 5.73 -2.20
N ALA A 192 -16.61 5.16 -1.82
CA ALA A 192 -16.00 4.06 -2.56
C ALA A 192 -16.88 2.80 -2.61
N LEU A 193 -17.69 2.58 -1.59
CA LEU A 193 -18.65 1.48 -1.55
C LEU A 193 -19.89 1.80 -2.40
N ALA A 194 -20.30 3.08 -2.47
CA ALA A 194 -21.36 3.53 -3.38
C ALA A 194 -20.96 3.36 -4.86
N ASP A 195 -19.70 3.61 -5.17
CA ASP A 195 -19.12 3.36 -6.50
C ASP A 195 -18.81 1.87 -6.67
N ARG A 196 -19.65 1.16 -7.43
CA ARG A 196 -19.52 -0.29 -7.63
C ARG A 196 -18.12 -0.67 -8.16
N GLY A 197 -17.57 -1.78 -7.64
CA GLY A 197 -16.28 -2.33 -8.14
C GLY A 197 -15.04 -1.59 -7.66
N VAL A 198 -15.15 -0.68 -6.68
CA VAL A 198 -14.01 0.00 -6.06
C VAL A 198 -13.57 -0.73 -4.79
N VAL A 199 -14.49 -0.87 -3.84
CA VAL A 199 -14.28 -1.61 -2.60
C VAL A 199 -15.48 -2.52 -2.32
N ARG A 200 -15.27 -3.50 -1.44
CA ARG A 200 -16.30 -4.43 -1.00
C ARG A 200 -16.83 -4.06 0.39
N PRO A 201 -18.07 -4.46 0.73
CA PRO A 201 -18.60 -4.30 2.08
C PRO A 201 -17.83 -5.16 3.07
N VAL A 202 -17.46 -4.58 4.21
CA VAL A 202 -16.83 -5.26 5.34
C VAL A 202 -17.83 -5.40 6.49
N TYR A 203 -17.82 -6.56 7.14
CA TYR A 203 -18.62 -6.88 8.31
C TYR A 203 -17.71 -7.15 9.49
N PHE A 204 -18.13 -6.71 10.67
CA PHE A 204 -17.39 -6.83 11.92
C PHE A 204 -18.17 -7.71 12.89
N PRO A 205 -17.93 -9.05 12.92
CA PRO A 205 -18.53 -9.92 13.91
C PRO A 205 -18.07 -9.52 15.31
N ARG A 206 -19.02 -9.28 16.21
CA ARG A 206 -18.72 -8.94 17.60
C ARG A 206 -18.46 -10.23 18.38
N ILE A 207 -17.31 -10.30 19.02
CA ILE A 207 -16.94 -11.42 19.88
C ILE A 207 -16.51 -10.87 21.23
N ASN A 208 -17.46 -10.80 22.15
CA ASN A 208 -17.16 -10.47 23.53
C ASN A 208 -16.40 -11.63 24.20
N GLY A 209 -15.85 -11.42 25.36
CA GLY A 209 -15.10 -12.45 26.08
C GLY A 209 -15.03 -12.15 27.58
N PHE A 210 -14.88 -13.20 28.36
CA PHE A 210 -14.52 -13.13 29.76
C PHE A 210 -13.04 -13.50 29.88
N MET A 211 -12.25 -12.57 30.40
CA MET A 211 -10.81 -12.71 30.60
C MET A 211 -10.49 -12.69 32.10
N GLU A 212 -9.59 -13.57 32.52
CA GLU A 212 -9.09 -13.66 33.88
C GLU A 212 -7.54 -13.68 33.83
N TRP A 213 -6.91 -12.82 34.63
CA TRP A 213 -5.45 -12.67 34.62
C TRP A 213 -4.89 -12.24 35.97
N VAL A 214 -3.60 -12.45 36.18
CA VAL A 214 -2.86 -11.87 37.30
C VAL A 214 -2.14 -10.62 36.81
N ALA A 215 -2.44 -9.48 37.40
CA ALA A 215 -1.76 -8.24 37.11
C ALA A 215 -0.31 -8.22 37.70
N PRO A 216 0.56 -7.32 37.23
CA PRO A 216 1.95 -7.24 37.73
C PRO A 216 2.08 -7.01 39.24
N ASP A 217 1.10 -6.40 39.87
CA ASP A 217 1.00 -6.19 41.32
C ASP A 217 0.52 -7.43 42.10
N GLY A 218 0.23 -8.53 41.41
CA GLY A 218 -0.27 -9.79 41.99
C GLY A 218 -1.77 -9.84 42.19
N GLU A 219 -2.53 -8.80 41.83
CA GLU A 219 -3.99 -8.80 41.88
C GLU A 219 -4.57 -9.75 40.81
N VAL A 220 -5.53 -10.59 41.21
CA VAL A 220 -6.30 -11.40 40.25
C VAL A 220 -7.47 -10.56 39.74
N LEU A 221 -7.52 -10.34 38.46
CA LEU A 221 -8.55 -9.55 37.80
C LEU A 221 -9.35 -10.41 36.84
N ALA A 222 -10.63 -10.07 36.72
CA ALA A 222 -11.55 -10.69 35.78
C ALA A 222 -12.46 -9.62 35.17
N ALA A 223 -12.60 -9.62 33.85
CA ALA A 223 -13.45 -8.66 33.17
C ALA A 223 -13.87 -9.14 31.77
N THR A 224 -15.03 -8.66 31.32
CA THR A 224 -15.46 -8.71 29.91
C THR A 224 -15.04 -7.47 29.15
N PHE A 225 -15.24 -7.43 27.83
CA PHE A 225 -15.00 -6.21 27.05
C PHE A 225 -16.00 -5.07 27.33
N ASP A 226 -17.14 -5.37 27.95
CA ASP A 226 -18.14 -4.36 28.33
C ASP A 226 -17.81 -3.68 29.68
N ASP A 227 -16.84 -4.21 30.44
CA ASP A 227 -16.43 -3.59 31.70
C ASP A 227 -15.53 -2.38 31.45
N GLU A 228 -15.84 -1.26 32.12
CA GLU A 228 -15.02 -0.05 32.05
C GLU A 228 -13.74 -0.23 32.87
N LEU A 229 -12.60 -0.15 32.23
CA LEU A 229 -11.29 -0.30 32.83
C LEU A 229 -10.39 0.89 32.47
N GLY A 230 -9.52 1.27 33.39
CA GLY A 230 -8.42 2.18 33.06
C GLY A 230 -7.52 1.60 31.96
N ARG A 231 -6.81 2.48 31.23
CA ARG A 231 -6.01 2.13 30.04
C ARG A 231 -5.09 0.92 30.24
N GLU A 232 -4.36 0.86 31.33
CA GLU A 232 -3.44 -0.24 31.62
C GLU A 232 -4.16 -1.58 31.77
N ARG A 233 -5.23 -1.63 32.60
CA ARG A 233 -6.02 -2.85 32.79
C ARG A 233 -6.78 -3.25 31.51
N ALA A 234 -7.22 -2.30 30.71
CA ALA A 234 -7.81 -2.57 29.40
C ALA A 234 -6.80 -3.21 28.44
N ASN A 235 -5.52 -2.76 28.46
CA ASN A 235 -4.47 -3.40 27.69
C ASN A 235 -4.14 -4.80 28.20
N GLN A 236 -4.11 -5.03 29.51
CA GLN A 236 -3.92 -6.37 30.10
C GLN A 236 -5.07 -7.31 29.68
N ARG A 237 -6.32 -6.85 29.76
CA ARG A 237 -7.49 -7.60 29.28
C ARG A 237 -7.36 -7.97 27.81
N LEU A 238 -7.01 -7.00 26.95
CA LEU A 238 -6.83 -7.25 25.52
C LEU A 238 -5.72 -8.27 25.27
N ARG A 239 -4.58 -8.16 25.96
CA ARG A 239 -3.48 -9.12 25.85
C ARG A 239 -3.92 -10.53 26.27
N THR A 240 -4.72 -10.63 27.34
CA THR A 240 -5.29 -11.91 27.82
C THR A 240 -6.19 -12.54 26.75
N ALA A 241 -7.06 -11.76 26.12
CA ALA A 241 -7.90 -12.24 25.04
C ALA A 241 -7.10 -12.76 23.85
N LEU A 242 -6.01 -12.07 23.50
CA LEU A 242 -5.15 -12.43 22.36
C LEU A 242 -4.16 -13.56 22.66
N SER A 243 -4.04 -14.00 23.92
CA SER A 243 -3.18 -15.14 24.28
C SER A 243 -3.77 -16.45 23.78
N LEU A 244 -2.91 -17.33 23.26
CA LEU A 244 -3.28 -18.70 22.87
C LEU A 244 -3.36 -19.67 24.06
N ASP A 245 -2.93 -19.25 25.26
CA ASP A 245 -3.18 -20.01 26.50
C ASP A 245 -4.65 -20.00 26.90
N GLY A 246 -5.41 -18.98 26.42
CA GLY A 246 -6.86 -18.89 26.57
C GLY A 246 -7.63 -19.58 25.45
N GLN A 247 -8.95 -19.52 25.54
CA GLN A 247 -9.85 -20.09 24.51
C GLN A 247 -10.44 -19.02 23.57
N TRP A 248 -10.31 -17.72 23.89
CA TRP A 248 -10.95 -16.67 23.11
C TRP A 248 -10.39 -16.61 21.68
N LEU A 249 -9.07 -16.45 21.52
CA LEU A 249 -8.44 -16.35 20.18
C LEU A 249 -8.59 -17.66 19.36
N PRO A 250 -8.38 -18.87 19.92
CA PRO A 250 -8.68 -20.10 19.20
C PRO A 250 -10.11 -20.19 18.68
N VAL A 251 -11.13 -19.78 19.45
CA VAL A 251 -12.53 -19.74 19.00
C VAL A 251 -12.74 -18.74 17.86
N VAL A 252 -12.11 -17.56 17.93
CA VAL A 252 -12.15 -16.59 16.85
C VAL A 252 -11.53 -17.14 15.57
N LEU A 253 -10.40 -17.86 15.68
CA LEU A 253 -9.75 -18.51 14.55
C LEU A 253 -10.64 -19.61 13.95
N ASP A 254 -11.34 -20.39 14.77
CA ASP A 254 -12.29 -21.42 14.33
C ASP A 254 -13.43 -20.81 13.51
N GLN A 255 -14.05 -19.73 14.01
CA GLN A 255 -15.13 -19.03 13.32
C GLN A 255 -14.64 -18.39 11.99
N ALA A 256 -13.49 -17.74 12.04
CA ALA A 256 -12.89 -17.14 10.86
C ALA A 256 -12.55 -18.19 9.79
N HIS A 257 -11.99 -19.33 10.22
CA HIS A 257 -11.71 -20.45 9.32
C HIS A 257 -12.98 -21.05 8.73
N GLY A 258 -13.99 -21.31 9.55
CA GLY A 258 -15.30 -21.81 9.10
C GLY A 258 -15.89 -20.90 8.01
N ARG A 259 -15.83 -19.57 8.22
CA ARG A 259 -16.32 -18.60 7.24
C ARG A 259 -15.47 -18.60 5.96
N LEU A 260 -14.16 -18.75 6.06
CA LEU A 260 -13.28 -18.87 4.89
C LEU A 260 -13.60 -20.12 4.07
N VAL A 261 -13.84 -21.26 4.73
CA VAL A 261 -14.23 -22.52 4.06
C VAL A 261 -15.54 -22.35 3.29
N GLU A 262 -16.53 -21.67 3.86
CA GLU A 262 -17.80 -21.37 3.17
C GLU A 262 -17.57 -20.53 1.91
N LEU A 263 -16.77 -19.46 2.02
CA LEU A 263 -16.43 -18.60 0.88
C LEU A 263 -15.70 -19.37 -0.22
N ARG A 264 -14.77 -20.25 0.15
CA ARG A 264 -13.95 -21.03 -0.80
C ARG A 264 -14.76 -22.05 -1.59
N ARG A 265 -15.98 -22.37 -1.18
CA ARG A 265 -16.90 -23.22 -2.00
C ARG A 265 -17.25 -22.57 -3.32
N HIS A 266 -17.35 -21.22 -3.37
CA HIS A 266 -17.70 -20.43 -4.55
C HIS A 266 -16.49 -19.65 -5.11
N HIS A 267 -15.56 -19.28 -4.25
CA HIS A 267 -14.35 -18.53 -4.60
C HIS A 267 -13.10 -19.27 -4.05
N PRO A 268 -12.62 -20.31 -4.74
CA PRO A 268 -11.55 -21.19 -4.22
C PRO A 268 -10.26 -20.45 -3.84
N SER A 269 -9.95 -19.35 -4.51
CA SER A 269 -8.77 -18.52 -4.22
C SER A 269 -8.94 -17.58 -3.03
N ALA A 270 -10.15 -17.45 -2.43
CA ALA A 270 -10.35 -16.59 -1.28
C ALA A 270 -9.40 -16.94 -0.14
N ALA A 271 -8.87 -15.91 0.54
CA ALA A 271 -7.88 -16.08 1.58
C ALA A 271 -8.21 -15.27 2.85
N GLY A 272 -7.57 -15.69 3.95
CA GLY A 272 -7.62 -15.02 5.24
C GLY A 272 -6.26 -14.46 5.64
N LEU A 273 -6.29 -13.38 6.42
CA LEU A 273 -5.15 -12.73 7.03
C LEU A 273 -5.30 -12.77 8.54
N VAL A 274 -4.26 -13.15 9.26
CA VAL A 274 -4.18 -12.89 10.71
C VAL A 274 -3.09 -11.86 10.95
N ILE A 275 -3.42 -10.78 11.68
CA ILE A 275 -2.47 -9.75 12.10
C ILE A 275 -2.06 -10.08 13.53
N ALA A 276 -0.85 -10.59 13.70
CA ALA A 276 -0.32 -11.03 14.98
C ALA A 276 0.42 -9.91 15.74
N MET A 277 0.58 -10.06 17.06
CA MET A 277 1.31 -9.12 17.93
C MET A 277 2.79 -9.06 17.58
N ASP A 278 3.43 -10.23 17.51
CA ASP A 278 4.85 -10.43 17.28
C ASP A 278 5.11 -11.73 16.51
N GLN A 279 6.38 -12.05 16.29
CA GLN A 279 6.80 -13.23 15.52
C GLN A 279 6.45 -14.55 16.21
N ALA A 280 6.66 -14.64 17.53
CA ALA A 280 6.34 -15.85 18.29
C ALA A 280 4.84 -16.12 18.20
N HIS A 281 4.02 -15.11 18.47
CA HIS A 281 2.57 -15.18 18.34
C HIS A 281 2.12 -15.57 16.92
N ALA A 282 2.80 -15.07 15.87
CA ALA A 282 2.48 -15.44 14.49
C ALA A 282 2.76 -16.92 14.20
N GLN A 283 3.86 -17.47 14.72
CA GLN A 283 4.20 -18.89 14.60
C GLN A 283 3.21 -19.78 15.36
N ASP A 284 2.85 -19.37 16.58
CA ASP A 284 1.91 -20.10 17.42
C ASP A 284 0.51 -20.13 16.79
N ILE A 285 0.02 -19.01 16.24
CA ILE A 285 -1.23 -18.94 15.47
C ILE A 285 -1.19 -19.88 14.28
N ALA A 286 -0.09 -19.89 13.52
CA ALA A 286 0.07 -20.83 12.40
C ALA A 286 0.06 -22.29 12.88
N GLY A 287 0.63 -22.56 14.07
CA GLY A 287 0.53 -23.84 14.77
C GLY A 287 -0.92 -24.24 15.05
N VAL A 288 -1.70 -23.34 15.65
CA VAL A 288 -3.11 -23.57 15.95
C VAL A 288 -3.93 -23.85 14.69
N LEU A 289 -3.74 -23.08 13.62
CA LEU A 289 -4.41 -23.30 12.33
C LEU A 289 -4.08 -24.69 11.75
N ARG A 290 -2.83 -25.14 11.86
CA ARG A 290 -2.41 -26.45 11.42
C ARG A 290 -3.01 -27.58 12.29
N GLU A 291 -2.96 -27.44 13.62
CA GLU A 291 -3.41 -28.47 14.54
C GLU A 291 -4.93 -28.63 14.56
N ARG A 292 -5.68 -27.52 14.54
CA ARG A 292 -7.14 -27.55 14.63
C ARG A 292 -7.82 -27.76 13.26
N HIS A 293 -7.22 -27.27 12.18
CA HIS A 293 -7.86 -27.25 10.86
C HIS A 293 -7.07 -27.99 9.77
N GLY A 294 -5.87 -28.49 10.07
CA GLY A 294 -5.01 -29.15 9.07
C GLY A 294 -4.47 -28.21 7.99
N VAL A 295 -4.47 -26.88 8.25
CA VAL A 295 -4.12 -25.86 7.25
C VAL A 295 -2.73 -25.31 7.52
N GLN A 296 -1.89 -25.31 6.47
CA GLN A 296 -0.62 -24.61 6.51
C GLN A 296 -0.85 -23.11 6.24
N ALA A 297 -0.48 -22.26 7.19
CA ALA A 297 -0.49 -20.83 7.03
C ALA A 297 0.91 -20.31 6.63
N VAL A 298 0.95 -19.38 5.69
CA VAL A 298 2.21 -18.67 5.35
C VAL A 298 2.48 -17.65 6.45
N VAL A 299 3.67 -17.67 7.05
CA VAL A 299 4.08 -16.68 8.07
C VAL A 299 5.05 -15.68 7.43
N ALA A 300 4.70 -14.39 7.50
CA ALA A 300 5.51 -13.28 7.00
C ALA A 300 5.73 -12.24 8.10
N THR A 301 6.98 -12.01 8.49
CA THR A 301 7.36 -11.07 9.54
C THR A 301 8.37 -10.06 9.04
N SER A 302 8.48 -8.88 9.67
CA SER A 302 9.36 -7.79 9.23
C SER A 302 10.86 -8.15 9.25
N ASP A 303 11.26 -9.07 10.12
CA ASP A 303 12.67 -9.46 10.27
C ASP A 303 13.05 -10.65 9.38
N ASP A 304 12.09 -11.19 8.63
CA ASP A 304 12.32 -12.27 7.69
C ASP A 304 12.83 -11.70 6.34
N PRO A 305 14.10 -11.97 5.96
CA PRO A 305 14.65 -11.51 4.68
C PRO A 305 13.84 -11.97 3.47
N ASP A 306 13.17 -13.13 3.59
CA ASP A 306 12.38 -13.74 2.53
C ASP A 306 10.90 -13.34 2.58
N ALA A 307 10.49 -12.45 3.50
CA ALA A 307 9.08 -12.07 3.67
C ALA A 307 8.43 -11.58 2.38
N SER A 308 9.11 -10.74 1.61
CA SER A 308 8.61 -10.24 0.33
C SER A 308 8.41 -11.35 -0.70
N ALA A 309 9.31 -12.34 -0.74
CA ALA A 309 9.20 -13.51 -1.61
C ALA A 309 8.04 -14.43 -1.18
N LYS A 310 7.87 -14.65 0.13
CA LYS A 310 6.76 -15.41 0.71
C LYS A 310 5.41 -14.77 0.39
N ILE A 311 5.30 -13.45 0.54
CA ILE A 311 4.10 -12.70 0.20
C ILE A 311 3.80 -12.77 -1.31
N ALA A 312 4.82 -12.63 -2.16
CA ALA A 312 4.65 -12.77 -3.60
C ALA A 312 4.20 -14.18 -4.00
N ALA A 313 4.78 -15.22 -3.40
CA ALA A 313 4.36 -16.60 -3.59
C ALA A 313 2.93 -16.83 -3.12
N PHE A 314 2.56 -16.30 -1.93
CA PHE A 314 1.19 -16.35 -1.42
C PHE A 314 0.20 -15.64 -2.35
N THR A 315 0.60 -14.52 -2.96
CA THR A 315 -0.24 -13.79 -3.92
C THR A 315 -0.58 -14.63 -5.14
N ALA A 316 0.37 -15.46 -5.59
CA ALA A 316 0.25 -16.32 -6.77
C ALA A 316 -0.33 -17.71 -6.45
N SER A 317 -0.51 -18.06 -5.17
CA SER A 317 -1.02 -19.36 -4.72
C SER A 317 -2.50 -19.28 -4.34
N ASP A 318 -3.09 -20.47 -4.13
CA ASP A 318 -4.41 -20.62 -3.52
C ASP A 318 -4.34 -20.94 -2.02
N ASP A 319 -3.20 -20.70 -1.36
CA ASP A 319 -3.05 -20.91 0.07
C ASP A 319 -4.10 -20.13 0.86
N PRO A 320 -4.77 -20.77 1.86
CA PRO A 320 -5.93 -20.17 2.51
C PRO A 320 -5.55 -19.08 3.51
N TRP A 321 -4.40 -19.15 4.16
CA TRP A 321 -4.05 -18.25 5.25
C TRP A 321 -2.64 -17.67 5.16
N ILE A 322 -2.56 -16.38 5.47
CA ILE A 322 -1.30 -15.69 5.79
C ILE A 322 -1.38 -15.10 7.19
N VAL A 323 -0.35 -15.31 8.00
CA VAL A 323 -0.18 -14.70 9.32
C VAL A 323 0.97 -13.71 9.23
N ALA A 324 0.73 -12.47 9.61
CA ALA A 324 1.72 -11.40 9.45
C ALA A 324 1.82 -10.51 10.68
N VAL A 325 3.01 -9.97 10.92
CA VAL A 325 3.30 -8.98 11.95
C VAL A 325 3.62 -7.66 11.28
N ARG A 326 2.89 -6.59 11.59
CA ARG A 326 3.09 -5.21 11.09
C ARG A 326 3.29 -5.04 9.57
N MET A 327 3.93 -5.99 8.87
CA MET A 327 4.26 -5.90 7.43
C MET A 327 3.05 -5.77 6.50
N VAL A 328 1.87 -6.18 6.95
CA VAL A 328 0.66 -6.14 6.13
C VAL A 328 -0.03 -4.78 6.21
N SER A 329 0.43 -3.88 7.08
CA SER A 329 -0.05 -2.49 7.08
C SER A 329 0.34 -1.75 5.79
N GLU A 330 1.43 -2.14 5.09
CA GLU A 330 1.95 -1.38 3.95
C GLU A 330 2.39 -2.27 2.78
N GLY A 331 2.10 -1.83 1.58
CA GLY A 331 2.77 -2.25 0.34
C GLY A 331 2.30 -3.56 -0.31
N VAL A 332 1.46 -4.36 0.33
CA VAL A 332 1.01 -5.64 -0.23
C VAL A 332 -0.40 -5.54 -0.79
N ASP A 333 -0.56 -5.78 -2.09
CA ASP A 333 -1.86 -5.86 -2.74
C ASP A 333 -2.31 -7.32 -2.88
N LEU A 334 -3.24 -7.73 -2.01
CA LEU A 334 -3.83 -9.07 -1.96
C LEU A 334 -5.35 -9.01 -2.14
N PRO A 335 -5.87 -8.80 -3.37
CA PRO A 335 -7.32 -8.64 -3.58
C PRO A 335 -8.14 -9.86 -3.16
N ARG A 336 -7.52 -11.05 -3.09
CA ARG A 336 -8.18 -12.29 -2.68
C ARG A 336 -8.45 -12.42 -1.17
N LEU A 337 -7.93 -11.49 -0.33
CA LEU A 337 -8.22 -11.47 1.11
C LEU A 337 -9.69 -11.10 1.36
N ARG A 338 -10.41 -11.99 2.03
CA ARG A 338 -11.83 -11.86 2.35
C ARG A 338 -12.14 -11.97 3.84
N ILE A 339 -11.22 -12.54 4.59
CA ILE A 339 -11.29 -12.71 6.03
C ILE A 339 -10.07 -12.05 6.66
N ALA A 340 -10.25 -11.33 7.76
CA ALA A 340 -9.15 -10.92 8.61
C ALA A 340 -9.45 -11.22 10.08
N VAL A 341 -8.39 -11.52 10.83
CA VAL A 341 -8.40 -11.63 12.30
C VAL A 341 -7.41 -10.62 12.86
N PHE A 342 -7.91 -9.68 13.67
CA PHE A 342 -7.14 -8.63 14.29
C PHE A 342 -6.60 -9.10 15.65
N ALA A 343 -5.47 -9.78 15.64
CA ALA A 343 -4.84 -10.38 16.82
C ALA A 343 -3.59 -9.58 17.23
N THR A 344 -3.75 -8.26 17.42
CA THR A 344 -2.65 -7.35 17.78
C THR A 344 -3.07 -6.36 18.88
N MET A 345 -2.08 -5.86 19.63
CA MET A 345 -2.27 -4.85 20.67
C MET A 345 -2.43 -3.43 20.12
N THR A 346 -2.15 -3.20 18.84
CA THR A 346 -2.22 -1.87 18.24
C THR A 346 -3.68 -1.46 18.05
N THR A 347 -4.16 -0.49 18.83
CA THR A 347 -5.57 -0.02 18.81
C THR A 347 -5.74 1.37 18.22
N THR A 348 -4.75 1.88 17.47
CA THR A 348 -4.86 3.20 16.80
C THR A 348 -5.79 3.12 15.59
N GLU A 349 -6.53 4.21 15.35
CA GLU A 349 -7.46 4.31 14.22
C GLU A 349 -6.75 4.11 12.88
N LEU A 350 -5.59 4.73 12.70
CA LEU A 350 -4.80 4.62 11.48
C LEU A 350 -4.48 3.16 11.15
N PHE A 351 -3.93 2.41 12.12
CA PHE A 351 -3.58 1.01 11.92
C PHE A 351 -4.82 0.14 11.65
N PHE A 352 -5.91 0.38 12.39
CA PHE A 352 -7.18 -0.31 12.17
C PHE A 352 -7.71 -0.09 10.74
N ARG A 353 -7.75 1.18 10.27
CA ARG A 353 -8.21 1.50 8.92
C ARG A 353 -7.28 0.92 7.83
N GLN A 354 -5.98 0.92 8.04
CA GLN A 354 -5.02 0.26 7.16
C GLN A 354 -5.26 -1.25 7.09
N ALA A 355 -5.50 -1.90 8.23
CA ALA A 355 -5.79 -3.33 8.31
C ALA A 355 -7.11 -3.69 7.58
N VAL A 356 -8.18 -2.92 7.81
CA VAL A 356 -9.46 -3.07 7.09
C VAL A 356 -9.24 -2.87 5.60
N GLY A 357 -8.42 -1.89 5.21
CA GLY A 357 -8.05 -1.62 3.82
C GLY A 357 -7.48 -2.82 3.05
N ARG A 358 -6.99 -3.87 3.76
CA ARG A 358 -6.49 -5.10 3.13
C ARG A 358 -7.61 -6.02 2.64
N VAL A 359 -8.74 -6.05 3.33
CA VAL A 359 -9.85 -6.95 2.99
C VAL A 359 -10.96 -6.29 2.17
N VAL A 360 -11.00 -4.96 2.11
CA VAL A 360 -12.04 -4.25 1.33
C VAL A 360 -11.73 -4.13 -0.16
N ARG A 361 -10.58 -4.61 -0.62
CA ARG A 361 -10.15 -4.51 -2.02
C ARG A 361 -11.02 -5.35 -2.93
N TRP A 362 -11.52 -4.76 -4.00
CA TRP A 362 -12.32 -5.45 -5.00
C TRP A 362 -11.48 -6.43 -5.84
N THR A 363 -12.02 -7.61 -6.12
CA THR A 363 -11.41 -8.59 -7.04
C THR A 363 -12.14 -8.57 -8.37
N PRO A 364 -11.54 -8.07 -9.46
CA PRO A 364 -12.15 -8.09 -10.78
C PRO A 364 -12.35 -9.52 -11.29
N GLY A 365 -13.34 -9.73 -12.14
CA GLY A 365 -13.54 -11.00 -12.86
C GLY A 365 -14.04 -12.17 -12.01
N LEU A 366 -14.47 -11.96 -10.77
CA LEU A 366 -15.16 -12.99 -9.99
C LEU A 366 -16.56 -13.25 -10.56
N HIS A 367 -16.92 -14.53 -10.62
CA HIS A 367 -18.21 -15.01 -11.09
C HIS A 367 -18.88 -15.91 -10.04
N GLY A 368 -20.20 -16.09 -10.14
CA GLY A 368 -20.98 -16.95 -9.26
C GLY A 368 -21.54 -16.24 -8.03
N PRO A 369 -22.12 -17.00 -7.07
CA PRO A 369 -22.79 -16.46 -5.90
C PRO A 369 -21.90 -15.51 -5.10
N GLY A 370 -22.42 -14.32 -4.77
CA GLY A 370 -21.69 -13.29 -4.00
C GLY A 370 -20.60 -12.56 -4.80
N ALA A 371 -20.44 -12.78 -6.11
CA ALA A 371 -19.43 -12.11 -6.94
C ALA A 371 -19.71 -10.60 -7.07
N ARG A 372 -20.98 -10.19 -7.04
CA ARG A 372 -21.41 -8.78 -7.19
C ARG A 372 -21.15 -7.92 -5.95
N THR A 373 -21.15 -8.51 -4.77
CA THR A 373 -20.95 -7.80 -3.50
C THR A 373 -19.62 -8.10 -2.87
N GLN A 374 -19.11 -9.32 -3.06
CA GLN A 374 -17.83 -9.80 -2.52
C GLN A 374 -17.63 -9.48 -1.04
N PRO A 375 -18.55 -9.80 -0.11
CA PRO A 375 -18.44 -9.38 1.27
C PRO A 375 -17.15 -9.88 1.93
N ALA A 376 -16.60 -9.10 2.85
CA ALA A 376 -15.47 -9.46 3.69
C ALA A 376 -15.85 -9.43 5.16
N TRP A 377 -15.15 -10.22 6.00
CA TRP A 377 -15.35 -10.24 7.44
C TRP A 377 -14.05 -9.95 8.16
N PHE A 378 -14.17 -9.07 9.14
CA PHE A 378 -13.04 -8.59 9.93
C PHE A 378 -13.31 -8.89 11.39
N PHE A 379 -12.72 -9.99 11.89
CA PHE A 379 -12.85 -10.45 13.26
C PHE A 379 -11.91 -9.66 14.17
N LEU A 380 -12.43 -9.05 15.21
CA LEU A 380 -11.66 -8.22 16.14
C LEU A 380 -12.15 -8.43 17.57
N PRO A 381 -11.28 -8.18 18.58
CA PRO A 381 -11.73 -8.08 19.96
C PRO A 381 -12.79 -6.98 20.10
N ASP A 382 -13.83 -7.24 20.93
CA ASP A 382 -14.87 -6.24 21.19
C ASP A 382 -14.39 -5.13 22.16
N ASP A 383 -13.11 -4.76 22.04
CA ASP A 383 -12.49 -3.67 22.79
C ASP A 383 -13.16 -2.33 22.44
N PRO A 384 -13.51 -1.48 23.43
CA PRO A 384 -14.24 -0.23 23.19
C PRO A 384 -13.59 0.69 22.13
N ARG A 385 -12.25 0.73 22.05
CA ARG A 385 -11.52 1.53 21.07
C ARG A 385 -11.74 1.02 19.65
N LEU A 386 -11.62 -0.29 19.43
CA LEU A 386 -11.83 -0.94 18.14
C LEU A 386 -13.33 -0.96 17.77
N ARG A 387 -14.21 -1.11 18.77
CA ARG A 387 -15.67 -1.04 18.60
C ARG A 387 -16.09 0.29 17.95
N ARG A 388 -15.55 1.41 18.42
CA ARG A 388 -15.84 2.73 17.86
C ARG A 388 -15.51 2.79 16.37
N TYR A 389 -14.28 2.43 15.97
CA TYR A 389 -13.85 2.50 14.58
C TYR A 389 -14.64 1.53 13.67
N SER A 390 -14.95 0.34 14.16
CA SER A 390 -15.76 -0.63 13.41
C SER A 390 -17.20 -0.16 13.25
N ALA A 391 -17.78 0.51 14.25
CA ALA A 391 -19.13 1.08 14.21
C ALA A 391 -19.22 2.20 13.15
N GLU A 392 -18.24 3.11 13.08
CA GLU A 392 -18.17 4.17 12.07
C GLU A 392 -18.15 3.60 10.65
N LEU A 393 -17.33 2.58 10.39
CA LEU A 393 -17.28 1.93 9.08
C LEU A 393 -18.56 1.13 8.77
N ALA A 394 -19.17 0.50 9.78
CA ALA A 394 -20.44 -0.21 9.62
C ALA A 394 -21.58 0.76 9.32
N GLU A 395 -21.57 1.96 9.91
CA GLU A 395 -22.53 3.02 9.63
C GLU A 395 -22.37 3.55 8.19
N SER A 396 -21.13 3.87 7.79
CA SER A 396 -20.82 4.27 6.41
C SER A 396 -21.30 3.22 5.40
N ARG A 397 -21.11 1.93 5.70
CA ARG A 397 -21.63 0.81 4.89
C ARG A 397 -23.16 0.84 4.82
N ARG A 398 -23.86 0.97 5.96
CA ARG A 398 -25.33 0.97 6.02
C ARG A 398 -25.90 2.16 5.24
N HIS A 399 -25.30 3.33 5.41
CA HIS A 399 -25.72 4.53 4.68
C HIS A 399 -25.58 4.36 3.16
N SER A 400 -24.43 3.88 2.69
CA SER A 400 -24.18 3.66 1.27
C SER A 400 -25.09 2.61 0.65
N LEU A 401 -25.38 1.52 1.38
CA LEU A 401 -26.31 0.49 0.91
C LEU A 401 -27.75 1.00 0.86
N ARG A 402 -28.22 1.80 1.83
CA ARG A 402 -29.55 2.43 1.81
C ARG A 402 -29.70 3.41 0.65
N LYS A 403 -28.70 4.25 0.40
CA LYS A 403 -28.70 5.17 -0.75
C LYS A 403 -28.84 4.41 -2.09
N ARG A 404 -28.30 3.21 -2.18
CA ARG A 404 -28.45 2.34 -3.37
C ARG A 404 -29.85 1.79 -3.54
N GLN A 405 -30.60 1.56 -2.45
CA GLN A 405 -31.95 0.98 -2.48
C GLN A 405 -33.06 2.01 -2.73
N GLY A 406 -32.72 3.30 -2.89
CA GLY A 406 -33.68 4.35 -3.24
C GLY A 406 -34.73 4.64 -2.16
N SER A 407 -34.52 4.21 -0.91
CA SER A 407 -35.40 4.57 0.19
C SER A 407 -34.96 5.92 0.77
N GLU A 408 -35.64 6.98 0.33
CA GLU A 408 -35.71 8.25 1.04
C GLU A 408 -36.51 8.03 2.32
N GLU A 409 -35.86 7.75 3.43
CA GLU A 409 -36.43 7.96 4.77
C GLU A 409 -35.47 8.87 5.55
N ASP A 410 -36.09 9.95 6.09
CA ASP A 410 -35.51 11.06 6.82
C ASP A 410 -34.54 10.61 7.94
N PRO A 411 -33.39 11.26 8.09
CA PRO A 411 -32.51 11.05 9.22
C PRO A 411 -32.93 11.98 10.36
N LEU A 412 -33.82 11.55 11.21
CA LEU A 412 -34.05 12.17 12.53
C LEU A 412 -33.68 11.18 13.63
N ALA A 413 -32.73 11.63 14.44
CA ALA A 413 -32.35 11.21 15.79
C ALA A 413 -31.20 10.21 15.92
N ALA A 414 -30.07 10.76 16.24
CA ALA A 414 -29.35 10.57 17.51
C ALA A 414 -28.10 11.46 17.51
N ASP A 415 -28.07 12.38 18.45
CA ASP A 415 -26.89 13.23 18.74
C ASP A 415 -25.74 12.36 19.28
N PRO A 416 -24.52 12.51 18.76
CA PRO A 416 -23.34 11.77 19.25
C PRO A 416 -22.45 12.57 20.22
N ASP A 417 -22.96 13.59 20.87
CA ASP A 417 -22.14 14.46 21.72
C ASP A 417 -22.21 14.07 23.20
N ASP A 418 -21.67 12.93 23.61
CA ASP A 418 -21.42 12.70 25.05
C ASP A 418 -20.38 11.63 25.42
N VAL A 419 -19.32 11.38 24.67
CA VAL A 419 -18.20 10.53 25.19
C VAL A 419 -16.83 10.89 24.53
N ALA A 420 -16.47 12.15 24.47
CA ALA A 420 -15.23 12.53 23.78
C ALA A 420 -14.07 13.05 24.68
N ASP A 421 -14.09 12.82 25.99
CA ASP A 421 -13.11 13.52 26.84
C ASP A 421 -12.46 12.65 27.92
N ALA A 422 -11.74 11.61 27.58
CA ALA A 422 -10.85 10.95 28.56
C ALA A 422 -9.80 9.94 28.03
N LEU A 423 -9.24 10.02 26.85
CA LEU A 423 -8.12 9.10 26.54
C LEU A 423 -7.15 9.75 25.54
N GLY A 424 -6.07 10.35 26.09
CA GLY A 424 -4.92 10.78 25.31
C GLY A 424 -4.21 9.60 24.66
N ASP A 425 -3.89 9.73 23.39
CA ASP A 425 -3.13 8.76 22.59
C ASP A 425 -1.63 8.92 22.87
N ASP A 426 -1.01 7.88 23.42
CA ASP A 426 0.45 7.71 23.40
C ASP A 426 0.78 6.31 22.83
N PRO A 427 1.39 6.21 21.63
CA PRO A 427 1.58 4.93 20.94
C PRO A 427 2.71 4.05 21.47
N PHE A 428 3.59 4.56 22.35
CA PHE A 428 4.80 3.88 22.76
C PHE A 428 5.02 3.97 24.27
N GLY A 429 4.22 3.26 25.07
CA GLY A 429 4.39 3.16 26.51
C GLY A 429 4.58 1.72 26.99
N ASP A 430 5.80 1.43 27.43
CA ASP A 430 6.22 0.38 28.36
C ASP A 430 5.93 -1.09 28.02
N ASP A 431 6.75 -1.67 27.12
CA ASP A 431 6.92 -3.13 27.02
C ASP A 431 7.76 -3.73 28.19
N GLU A 432 8.47 -2.93 28.98
CA GLU A 432 9.40 -3.45 30.01
C GLU A 432 8.75 -3.81 31.37
N GLN A 433 7.53 -3.32 31.68
CA GLN A 433 6.89 -3.64 32.97
C GLN A 433 6.00 -4.90 32.98
N MET A 434 5.90 -5.62 31.85
CA MET A 434 4.95 -6.73 31.70
C MET A 434 5.53 -8.12 31.97
N SER A 435 6.73 -8.25 32.53
CA SER A 435 7.36 -9.55 32.81
C SER A 435 6.66 -10.38 33.90
N LEU A 436 5.78 -9.77 34.70
CA LEU A 436 5.01 -10.44 35.76
C LEU A 436 3.54 -10.72 35.38
N PHE A 437 3.16 -10.42 34.13
CA PHE A 437 1.80 -10.68 33.65
C PHE A 437 1.58 -12.18 33.41
N SER A 438 0.50 -12.75 33.93
CA SER A 438 0.13 -14.15 33.74
C SER A 438 -1.33 -14.27 33.35
N VAL A 439 -1.56 -14.94 32.22
CA VAL A 439 -2.93 -15.26 31.76
C VAL A 439 -3.48 -16.44 32.56
N ILE A 440 -4.64 -16.29 33.20
CA ILE A 440 -5.38 -17.37 33.87
C ILE A 440 -6.36 -17.99 32.88
N GLY A 441 -7.11 -17.17 32.14
CA GLY A 441 -8.08 -17.67 31.19
C GLY A 441 -8.69 -16.57 30.31
N ALA A 442 -9.16 -16.97 29.15
CA ALA A 442 -9.94 -16.13 28.25
C ALA A 442 -10.96 -17.00 27.52
N VAL A 443 -12.24 -16.69 27.66
CA VAL A 443 -13.35 -17.44 27.06
C VAL A 443 -14.21 -16.48 26.24
N ALA A 444 -14.58 -16.88 25.03
CA ALA A 444 -15.50 -16.11 24.20
C ALA A 444 -16.92 -16.23 24.80
N ILE A 445 -17.62 -15.09 24.89
CA ILE A 445 -19.02 -15.01 25.31
C ILE A 445 -19.82 -14.61 24.06
N ASP A 446 -21.07 -15.08 23.96
CA ASP A 446 -21.98 -14.77 22.87
C ASP A 446 -21.44 -15.12 21.46
N ALA A 447 -20.70 -16.23 21.38
CA ALA A 447 -20.31 -16.78 20.08
C ALA A 447 -21.51 -17.01 19.14
N ASP A 448 -22.73 -17.21 19.73
CA ASP A 448 -23.98 -17.34 18.97
C ASP A 448 -24.53 -16.00 18.42
N ALA A 449 -24.21 -14.85 19.06
CA ALA A 449 -24.60 -13.53 18.55
C ALA A 449 -23.89 -13.19 17.23
N THR A 450 -22.69 -13.74 17.02
CA THR A 450 -21.96 -13.69 15.76
C THR A 450 -22.72 -14.36 14.61
N THR A 451 -23.48 -15.41 14.92
CA THR A 451 -24.30 -16.13 13.93
C THR A 451 -25.47 -15.26 13.48
N ALA A 452 -26.01 -14.39 14.32
CA ALA A 452 -27.09 -13.47 13.95
C ALA A 452 -26.61 -12.32 13.05
N GLU A 453 -25.45 -11.68 13.32
CA GLU A 453 -24.88 -10.67 12.42
C GLU A 453 -24.31 -11.30 11.13
N VAL A 454 -23.71 -12.47 11.25
CA VAL A 454 -23.29 -13.27 10.09
C VAL A 454 -24.51 -13.79 9.32
N GLY A 455 -25.59 -14.20 10.03
CA GLY A 455 -26.86 -14.57 9.43
C GLY A 455 -27.59 -13.38 8.79
N ALA A 456 -27.59 -12.21 9.46
CA ALA A 456 -28.11 -10.96 8.90
C ALA A 456 -27.27 -10.48 7.71
N ALA A 457 -25.94 -10.59 7.77
CA ALA A 457 -25.07 -10.30 6.64
C ALA A 457 -25.27 -11.30 5.49
N ALA A 458 -25.49 -12.57 5.77
CA ALA A 458 -25.84 -13.58 4.79
C ALA A 458 -27.25 -13.36 4.22
N ALA A 459 -28.23 -13.01 5.06
CA ALA A 459 -29.59 -12.69 4.63
C ALA A 459 -29.67 -11.38 3.85
N HIS A 460 -28.89 -10.35 4.24
CA HIS A 460 -28.81 -9.09 3.49
C HIS A 460 -27.80 -9.13 2.33
N GLY A 461 -26.81 -10.01 2.35
CA GLY A 461 -25.80 -10.13 1.28
C GLY A 461 -26.14 -11.16 0.19
N LEU A 462 -27.01 -12.13 0.49
CA LEU A 462 -27.41 -13.18 -0.46
C LEU A 462 -28.87 -13.06 -0.93
N GLY A 463 -29.72 -12.25 -0.25
CA GLY A 463 -31.15 -12.19 -0.54
C GLY A 463 -31.67 -10.85 -1.04
N VAL A 464 -30.89 -9.78 -1.05
CA VAL A 464 -31.35 -8.44 -1.48
C VAL A 464 -30.92 -8.09 -2.91
N PHE A 465 -30.06 -8.91 -3.49
CA PHE A 465 -29.79 -8.81 -4.92
C PHE A 465 -30.31 -10.08 -5.58
N ASP A 466 -31.63 -10.13 -5.81
CA ASP A 466 -32.18 -11.02 -6.82
C ASP A 466 -31.33 -10.83 -8.06
N ASP A 467 -30.71 -11.92 -8.49
CA ASP A 467 -30.06 -12.00 -9.79
C ASP A 467 -31.16 -11.83 -10.85
N ASP A 468 -31.55 -10.59 -11.14
CA ASP A 468 -32.28 -10.29 -12.34
C ASP A 468 -31.31 -10.54 -13.51
N PRO A 469 -31.49 -11.63 -14.28
CA PRO A 469 -30.61 -11.95 -15.39
C PRO A 469 -30.63 -10.89 -16.48
N ASP A 470 -31.64 -10.01 -16.47
CA ASP A 470 -31.84 -8.94 -17.44
C ASP A 470 -31.37 -7.56 -16.94
N ASP A 471 -30.78 -7.44 -15.72
CA ASP A 471 -30.15 -6.18 -15.28
C ASP A 471 -28.95 -5.87 -16.19
N PRO A 472 -29.02 -4.81 -17.03
CA PRO A 472 -27.91 -4.44 -17.92
C PRO A 472 -26.64 -4.00 -17.22
N GLY A 473 -26.60 -4.03 -15.85
CA GLY A 473 -25.42 -3.77 -15.03
C GLY A 473 -24.49 -4.97 -14.80
N VAL A 474 -24.83 -6.16 -15.32
CA VAL A 474 -24.00 -7.37 -15.22
C VAL A 474 -22.76 -7.20 -16.09
N GLY A 475 -21.58 -7.10 -15.45
CA GLY A 475 -20.29 -7.06 -16.15
C GLY A 475 -19.80 -5.67 -16.56
N ARG A 476 -20.51 -4.58 -16.23
CA ARG A 476 -19.92 -3.24 -16.41
C ARG A 476 -18.83 -2.99 -15.37
N GLU A 477 -17.62 -2.74 -15.87
CA GLU A 477 -16.61 -2.06 -15.10
C GLU A 477 -17.16 -0.74 -14.54
N PRO A 478 -16.68 -0.26 -13.37
CA PRO A 478 -17.16 0.99 -12.78
C PRO A 478 -17.14 2.10 -13.82
N ASP A 479 -18.18 2.95 -13.81
CA ASP A 479 -18.26 4.12 -14.70
C ASP A 479 -16.97 4.92 -14.58
N GLY A 480 -16.30 5.14 -15.71
CA GLY A 480 -15.01 5.80 -15.73
C GLY A 480 -14.81 6.56 -17.02
N VAL A 481 -14.06 7.65 -16.95
CA VAL A 481 -13.67 8.47 -18.09
C VAL A 481 -12.39 7.93 -18.69
N GLU A 482 -12.42 7.60 -20.00
CA GLU A 482 -11.19 7.25 -20.70
C GLU A 482 -10.40 8.52 -20.99
N VAL A 483 -9.18 8.59 -20.46
CA VAL A 483 -8.23 9.67 -20.70
C VAL A 483 -7.09 9.14 -21.56
N VAL A 484 -6.80 9.88 -22.62
CA VAL A 484 -5.68 9.61 -23.51
C VAL A 484 -4.49 10.49 -23.06
N LEU A 485 -3.45 9.85 -22.54
CA LEU A 485 -2.24 10.54 -22.10
C LEU A 485 -1.13 10.32 -23.10
N LEU A 486 -0.45 11.40 -23.47
CA LEU A 486 0.81 11.29 -24.18
C LEU A 486 1.95 11.16 -23.15
N PRO A 487 2.87 10.20 -23.33
CA PRO A 487 4.06 10.15 -22.50
C PRO A 487 4.77 11.50 -22.51
N PRO A 488 5.17 12.05 -21.35
CA PRO A 488 5.85 13.32 -21.31
C PRO A 488 7.23 13.21 -21.99
N PRO A 489 7.76 14.29 -22.54
CA PRO A 489 9.09 14.28 -23.13
C PRO A 489 10.15 14.00 -22.07
N LEU A 490 11.19 13.26 -22.47
CA LEU A 490 12.37 13.06 -21.63
C LEU A 490 13.09 14.39 -21.40
N PRO A 491 13.70 14.62 -20.23
CA PRO A 491 14.44 15.86 -19.95
C PRO A 491 15.59 16.16 -20.92
N GLY A 492 16.14 15.16 -21.59
CA GLY A 492 17.14 15.30 -22.67
C GLY A 492 16.55 15.47 -24.05
N GLY A 493 15.23 15.59 -24.17
CA GLY A 493 14.51 15.59 -25.45
C GLY A 493 14.22 14.17 -25.97
N GLY A 494 13.17 14.06 -26.78
CA GLY A 494 12.64 12.78 -27.26
C GLY A 494 11.55 12.21 -26.34
N HIS A 495 10.95 11.12 -26.79
CA HIS A 495 9.89 10.42 -26.05
C HIS A 495 10.30 8.97 -25.76
N VAL A 496 9.69 8.40 -24.74
CA VAL A 496 9.85 6.99 -24.41
C VAL A 496 9.23 6.12 -25.52
N ASP A 497 9.98 5.15 -26.03
CA ASP A 497 9.41 4.14 -26.91
C ASP A 497 8.65 3.08 -26.07
N LEU A 498 7.33 3.25 -26.00
CA LEU A 498 6.43 2.35 -25.28
C LEU A 498 6.31 0.96 -25.94
N ALA A 499 6.79 0.78 -27.16
CA ALA A 499 6.75 -0.52 -27.82
C ALA A 499 7.59 -1.58 -27.09
N HIS A 500 8.56 -1.14 -26.29
CA HIS A 500 9.39 -2.01 -25.44
C HIS A 500 9.03 -1.94 -23.96
N ALA A 501 8.07 -1.13 -23.57
CA ALA A 501 7.64 -0.94 -22.17
C ALA A 501 6.32 -1.65 -21.84
N VAL A 502 5.63 -2.22 -22.84
CA VAL A 502 4.41 -3.01 -22.59
C VAL A 502 4.82 -4.29 -21.86
N VAL A 503 4.39 -4.38 -20.63
CA VAL A 503 4.43 -5.60 -19.84
C VAL A 503 3.70 -6.69 -20.64
N GLY A 504 4.45 -7.49 -21.37
CA GLY A 504 3.94 -8.69 -22.03
C GLY A 504 3.49 -9.68 -20.97
N ASP A 505 2.55 -10.53 -21.39
CA ASP A 505 2.18 -11.79 -20.75
C ASP A 505 3.40 -12.46 -20.08
N PRO A 506 3.32 -12.97 -18.83
CA PRO A 506 4.44 -13.61 -18.13
C PRO A 506 5.11 -14.78 -18.89
N ALA A 507 4.58 -15.17 -20.04
CA ALA A 507 5.18 -16.16 -20.95
C ALA A 507 6.12 -15.56 -22.01
N SER A 508 6.30 -14.24 -22.11
CA SER A 508 7.15 -13.59 -23.10
C SER A 508 8.47 -13.12 -22.49
N ASP A 509 9.56 -13.35 -23.22
CA ASP A 509 10.98 -13.05 -23.06
C ASP A 509 11.37 -12.20 -21.81
N PRO A 510 12.22 -12.71 -20.89
CA PRO A 510 12.61 -12.04 -19.64
C PRO A 510 13.24 -10.64 -19.83
N VAL A 511 13.68 -10.28 -21.02
CA VAL A 511 14.22 -8.94 -21.31
C VAL A 511 13.12 -7.88 -21.48
N SER A 512 11.91 -8.29 -21.87
CA SER A 512 10.76 -7.37 -22.08
C SER A 512 10.14 -6.86 -20.76
N SER A 513 10.38 -7.55 -19.63
CA SER A 513 9.85 -7.17 -18.32
C SER A 513 10.78 -6.29 -17.47
N MET A 514 11.99 -6.00 -17.96
CA MET A 514 12.99 -5.24 -17.20
C MET A 514 12.67 -3.74 -17.18
N THR A 515 12.77 -3.13 -16.00
CA THR A 515 12.75 -1.67 -15.86
C THR A 515 13.95 -1.03 -16.58
N GLN A 516 13.87 0.26 -16.91
CA GLN A 516 14.98 0.98 -17.53
C GLN A 516 16.25 0.92 -16.67
N ARG A 517 16.12 0.96 -15.35
CA ARG A 517 17.26 0.82 -14.43
C ARG A 517 17.90 -0.56 -14.51
N GLU A 518 17.11 -1.64 -14.51
CA GLU A 518 17.61 -3.01 -14.65
C GLU A 518 18.37 -3.19 -15.99
N ARG A 519 17.83 -2.63 -17.08
CA ARG A 519 18.50 -2.60 -18.39
C ARG A 519 19.82 -1.84 -18.33
N LYS A 520 19.85 -0.67 -17.66
CA LYS A 520 21.09 0.10 -17.46
C LYS A 520 22.10 -0.65 -16.61
N THR A 521 21.68 -1.30 -15.53
CA THR A 521 22.57 -2.11 -14.68
C THR A 521 23.21 -3.22 -15.49
N ARG A 522 22.41 -4.00 -16.23
CA ARG A 522 22.93 -5.04 -17.12
C ARG A 522 23.91 -4.51 -18.17
N LEU A 523 23.61 -3.36 -18.78
CA LEU A 523 24.52 -2.75 -19.74
C LEU A 523 25.83 -2.26 -19.10
N ARG A 524 25.77 -1.78 -17.85
CA ARG A 524 26.97 -1.39 -17.10
C ARG A 524 27.86 -2.58 -16.80
N ASP A 525 27.27 -3.70 -16.40
CA ASP A 525 28.00 -4.96 -16.15
C ASP A 525 28.68 -5.45 -17.44
N LEU A 526 27.94 -5.52 -18.55
CA LEU A 526 28.51 -5.90 -19.85
C LEU A 526 29.62 -4.93 -20.31
N ASN A 527 29.49 -3.64 -20.06
CA ASN A 527 30.52 -2.66 -20.34
C ASN A 527 31.77 -2.81 -19.45
N ALA A 528 31.58 -3.23 -18.18
CA ALA A 528 32.69 -3.52 -17.28
C ALA A 528 33.46 -4.77 -17.72
N ASP A 529 32.76 -5.81 -18.15
CA ASP A 529 33.36 -7.05 -18.68
C ASP A 529 34.19 -6.76 -19.93
N ILE A 530 33.64 -6.01 -20.89
CA ILE A 530 34.37 -5.62 -22.11
C ILE A 530 35.58 -4.74 -21.78
N ALA A 531 35.48 -3.81 -20.83
CA ALA A 531 36.62 -3.01 -20.43
C ALA A 531 37.73 -3.86 -19.79
N ALA A 532 37.38 -4.86 -18.98
CA ALA A 532 38.34 -5.80 -18.42
C ALA A 532 39.01 -6.68 -19.49
N GLU A 533 38.29 -7.06 -20.52
CA GLU A 533 38.82 -7.81 -21.65
C GLU A 533 39.73 -6.95 -22.52
N LEU A 534 39.40 -5.68 -22.77
CA LEU A 534 40.25 -4.73 -23.45
C LEU A 534 41.58 -4.46 -22.71
N VAL A 535 41.53 -4.39 -21.38
CA VAL A 535 42.76 -4.31 -20.57
C VAL A 535 43.69 -5.50 -20.84
N ARG A 536 43.14 -6.70 -20.90
CA ARG A 536 43.91 -7.92 -21.16
C ARG A 536 44.46 -8.02 -22.57
N SER A 537 43.68 -7.58 -23.57
CA SER A 537 44.04 -7.71 -24.97
C SER A 537 44.98 -6.59 -25.48
N THR A 538 44.86 -5.38 -24.92
CA THR A 538 45.63 -4.21 -25.38
C THR A 538 46.83 -3.89 -24.50
N GLY A 539 46.89 -4.41 -23.27
CA GLY A 539 47.90 -4.03 -22.28
C GLY A 539 47.71 -2.62 -21.69
N TRP A 540 46.62 -1.94 -22.03
CA TRP A 540 46.30 -0.61 -21.46
C TRP A 540 45.85 -0.72 -20.02
N GLY A 541 46.14 0.33 -19.25
CA GLY A 541 45.61 0.41 -17.88
C GLY A 541 44.07 0.57 -17.87
N TYR A 542 43.40 0.02 -16.88
CA TYR A 542 41.92 0.08 -16.76
C TYR A 542 41.35 1.49 -16.87
N VAL A 543 41.98 2.48 -16.23
CA VAL A 543 41.58 3.89 -16.30
C VAL A 543 41.71 4.44 -17.72
N GLN A 544 42.73 4.04 -18.46
CA GLN A 544 42.94 4.48 -19.84
C GLN A 544 41.86 3.94 -20.79
N VAL A 545 41.50 2.64 -20.65
CA VAL A 545 40.42 2.01 -21.38
C VAL A 545 39.07 2.68 -21.07
N GLN A 546 38.79 2.92 -19.79
CA GLN A 546 37.56 3.60 -19.39
C GLN A 546 37.45 5.02 -19.95
N ASN A 547 38.52 5.81 -19.88
CA ASN A 547 38.56 7.18 -20.39
C ASN A 547 38.36 7.22 -21.91
N GLU A 548 38.96 6.31 -22.65
CA GLU A 548 38.80 6.26 -24.09
C GLU A 548 37.38 5.84 -24.51
N LEU A 549 36.80 4.83 -23.88
CA LEU A 549 35.41 4.44 -24.12
C LEU A 549 34.43 5.58 -23.79
N ASN A 550 34.68 6.29 -22.70
CA ASN A 550 33.87 7.44 -22.32
C ASN A 550 34.00 8.60 -23.30
N ARG A 551 35.22 8.86 -23.77
CA ARG A 551 35.51 9.90 -24.80
C ARG A 551 34.77 9.61 -26.10
N LEU A 552 34.78 8.36 -26.57
CA LEU A 552 34.13 7.94 -27.82
C LEU A 552 32.60 8.07 -27.77
N THR A 553 32.02 8.05 -26.60
CA THR A 553 30.55 8.09 -26.39
C THR A 553 30.04 9.36 -25.74
N GLY A 554 30.95 10.33 -25.47
CA GLY A 554 30.57 11.59 -24.83
C GLY A 554 30.07 11.46 -23.39
N ILE A 555 30.46 10.38 -22.71
CA ILE A 555 30.02 10.10 -21.32
C ILE A 555 31.03 10.72 -20.35
N ARG A 556 30.53 11.48 -19.35
CA ARG A 556 31.37 11.98 -18.24
C ARG A 556 31.57 10.92 -17.17
N ARG A 557 30.47 10.31 -16.73
CA ARG A 557 30.43 9.20 -15.73
C ARG A 557 29.47 8.13 -16.23
N VAL A 558 29.85 6.88 -16.10
CA VAL A 558 29.03 5.73 -16.51
C VAL A 558 27.70 5.66 -15.73
N SER A 559 27.70 6.17 -14.49
CA SER A 559 26.49 6.28 -13.67
C SER A 559 25.44 7.27 -14.24
N GLU A 560 25.90 8.30 -14.96
CA GLU A 560 25.06 9.36 -15.53
C GLU A 560 24.63 9.06 -16.98
N ALA A 561 25.12 7.96 -17.55
CA ALA A 561 24.91 7.63 -18.96
C ALA A 561 23.46 7.20 -19.26
N THR A 562 22.97 7.59 -20.42
CA THR A 562 21.69 7.12 -20.98
C THR A 562 21.83 5.68 -21.49
N LEU A 563 20.71 4.98 -21.75
CA LEU A 563 20.70 3.65 -22.36
C LEU A 563 21.44 3.66 -23.69
N VAL A 564 21.12 4.61 -24.55
CA VAL A 564 21.74 4.76 -25.88
C VAL A 564 23.26 4.94 -25.78
N GLN A 565 23.72 5.72 -24.82
CA GLN A 565 25.14 5.90 -24.57
C GLN A 565 25.83 4.62 -24.06
N LEU A 566 25.17 3.87 -23.19
CA LEU A 566 25.70 2.59 -22.70
C LEU A 566 25.76 1.52 -23.79
N GLU A 567 24.74 1.46 -24.67
CA GLU A 567 24.74 0.59 -25.86
C GLU A 567 25.84 0.98 -26.84
N ALA A 568 25.94 2.25 -27.19
CA ALA A 568 27.01 2.76 -28.07
C ALA A 568 28.41 2.46 -27.47
N ARG A 569 28.56 2.60 -26.15
CA ARG A 569 29.82 2.31 -25.47
C ARG A 569 30.17 0.81 -25.54
N LEU A 570 29.19 -0.06 -25.41
CA LEU A 570 29.34 -1.50 -25.55
C LEU A 570 29.76 -1.87 -26.98
N ASP A 571 29.15 -1.26 -27.99
CA ASP A 571 29.47 -1.48 -29.41
C ASP A 571 30.86 -0.98 -29.77
N HIS A 572 31.27 0.17 -29.28
CA HIS A 572 32.63 0.67 -29.41
C HIS A 572 33.65 -0.28 -28.76
N GLY A 573 33.37 -0.76 -27.57
CA GLY A 573 34.23 -1.72 -26.88
C GLY A 573 34.37 -3.04 -27.66
N ARG A 574 33.28 -3.61 -28.14
CA ARG A 574 33.27 -4.81 -29.00
C ARG A 574 34.04 -4.59 -30.31
N SER A 575 33.86 -3.43 -30.90
CA SER A 575 34.57 -3.09 -32.14
C SER A 575 36.08 -2.88 -31.93
N TRP A 576 36.45 -2.39 -30.73
CA TRP A 576 37.85 -2.25 -30.34
C TRP A 576 38.50 -3.61 -30.08
N LEU A 577 37.83 -4.51 -29.37
CA LEU A 577 38.30 -5.89 -29.18
C LEU A 577 38.53 -6.63 -30.49
N ARG A 578 37.61 -6.53 -31.46
CA ARG A 578 37.79 -7.12 -32.81
C ARG A 578 38.97 -6.57 -33.58
N ARG A 579 39.48 -5.37 -33.27
CA ARG A 579 40.65 -4.77 -33.91
C ARG A 579 41.95 -5.05 -33.15
N ALA A 580 41.87 -5.41 -31.89
CA ALA A 580 43.02 -5.67 -31.03
C ALA A 580 43.39 -7.17 -30.95
N GLY A 581 42.50 -8.07 -31.37
CA GLY A 581 42.75 -9.51 -31.57
C GLY A 581 42.93 -9.80 -33.05
#